data_989d4d9ffe2adc4c21029a6aa914c1b8
#
_entry.id   989d4d9ffe2adc4c21029a6aa914c1b8
#
_cell.length_a   1.000
_cell.length_b   1.000
_cell.length_c   1.000
_cell.angle_alpha   90.00
_cell.angle_beta   90.00
_cell.angle_gamma   90.00
#
_symmetry.space_group_name_H-M   'P 1'
#
loop_
_entity.id
_entity.type
_entity.pdbx_description
1 polymer ?
#
loop_
_entity_poly.entity_id
_entity_poly.type
_entity_poly.pdbx_seq_one_letter_code
_entity_poly.pdbx_strand_id
1 'polypeptide(L)'
;MLTFLASILFLIVGYITYGKVVERIFGADDSRRTPAYEKHDGFDYSPMSWWKGSLIQLLNIAGLGPIFGAIMGALYGPIAFVWIVLGSIFAGAVHDYFAGMMSLRHNGEQYPTLVGKYLGKYAQSSINIVSIALMVLVAAAFTAGPAELIAQLTPLTFTVAIILVFVYLLVAAVLPINKIIGKVYPVFGGILIFMALAIGFGMLFLFEHPIPNLTFASMHPGELPLWPLMMVTISCGAISGFHSTQSPILARTIKKESEGRKVFYGAMIGEGVIALIWAAAGMTFFGNTGGLQEAVTAGGAAGVVNEISQTTLGTLGGILAILGVIILPITTGDTALRSSRMMLGDMLRQMTKRSLNGRKAKLFLIIPVALPAFLLSQIDYSFLWRYVGWTNQLVATVMLWTGAMYLLKQAKFHWICSVPATFMTGVVSTYIFYAPEGFGLDYSLSMILGSIIWLAVISWFAWQVYQEKRQEYPVVARSNAN
;
A
#
# COMPACT_ATOMS: atom_id res chain seq x y z
N MET A 1 6.42 17.87 19.70
CA MET A 1 5.95 16.81 20.63
C MET A 1 4.43 16.65 20.59
N LEU A 2 3.65 17.68 20.91
CA LEU A 2 2.19 17.58 20.98
C LEU A 2 1.56 17.13 19.65
N THR A 3 2.00 17.67 18.52
CA THR A 3 1.52 17.30 17.16
C THR A 3 1.70 15.80 16.88
N PHE A 4 2.87 15.25 17.19
CA PHE A 4 3.15 13.82 16.98
C PHE A 4 2.28 12.92 17.85
N LEU A 5 2.20 13.21 19.17
CA LEU A 5 1.38 12.44 20.10
C LEU A 5 -0.11 12.53 19.74
N ALA A 6 -0.59 13.71 19.36
CA ALA A 6 -1.95 13.90 18.85
C ALA A 6 -2.19 13.07 17.58
N SER A 7 -1.23 13.03 16.64
CA SER A 7 -1.33 12.24 15.42
C SER A 7 -1.48 10.75 15.70
N ILE A 8 -0.68 10.20 16.62
CA ILE A 8 -0.83 8.79 17.06
C ILE A 8 -2.19 8.56 17.70
N LEU A 9 -2.61 9.47 18.60
CA LEU A 9 -3.91 9.37 19.25
C LEU A 9 -5.07 9.39 18.22
N PHE A 10 -4.99 10.25 17.20
CA PHE A 10 -5.99 10.31 16.13
C PHE A 10 -6.05 9.00 15.34
N LEU A 11 -4.92 8.36 15.03
CA LEU A 11 -4.89 7.04 14.38
C LEU A 11 -5.59 5.98 15.24
N ILE A 12 -5.31 5.93 16.54
CA ILE A 12 -5.94 4.99 17.48
C ILE A 12 -7.45 5.24 17.58
N VAL A 13 -7.85 6.50 17.76
CA VAL A 13 -9.27 6.89 17.82
C VAL A 13 -9.97 6.57 16.49
N GLY A 14 -9.32 6.84 15.35
CA GLY A 14 -9.82 6.49 14.02
C GLY A 14 -10.09 4.99 13.88
N TYR A 15 -9.18 4.14 14.34
CA TYR A 15 -9.38 2.68 14.37
C TYR A 15 -10.59 2.27 15.23
N ILE A 16 -10.69 2.84 16.43
CA ILE A 16 -11.73 2.46 17.40
C ILE A 16 -13.12 2.96 16.96
N THR A 17 -13.20 4.15 16.36
CA THR A 17 -14.47 4.82 15.99
C THR A 17 -14.81 4.61 14.51
N TYR A 18 -14.06 5.25 13.62
CA TYR A 18 -14.35 5.23 12.18
C TYR A 18 -14.20 3.83 11.57
N GLY A 19 -13.22 3.04 12.03
CA GLY A 19 -13.08 1.64 11.61
C GLY A 19 -14.33 0.78 11.93
N LYS A 20 -15.01 1.03 13.06
CA LYS A 20 -16.30 0.37 13.37
C LYS A 20 -17.43 0.87 12.46
N VAL A 21 -17.42 2.15 12.08
CA VAL A 21 -18.40 2.69 11.12
C VAL A 21 -18.24 2.02 9.77
N VAL A 22 -16.99 1.90 9.27
CA VAL A 22 -16.68 1.24 8.01
C VAL A 22 -17.13 -0.24 8.03
N GLU A 23 -16.81 -0.99 9.08
CA GLU A 23 -17.25 -2.38 9.28
C GLU A 23 -18.78 -2.51 9.29
N ARG A 24 -19.49 -1.61 9.98
CA ARG A 24 -20.96 -1.58 10.04
C ARG A 24 -21.58 -1.27 8.68
N ILE A 25 -21.05 -0.29 7.94
CA ILE A 25 -21.53 0.05 6.60
C ILE A 25 -21.32 -1.12 5.63
N PHE A 26 -20.17 -1.78 5.69
CA PHE A 26 -19.94 -3.00 4.91
C PHE A 26 -20.92 -4.09 5.29
N GLY A 27 -21.22 -4.26 6.58
CA GLY A 27 -22.10 -5.26 7.14
C GLY A 27 -21.42 -6.62 7.21
N ALA A 28 -20.31 -6.71 7.95
CA ALA A 28 -19.63 -7.97 8.22
C ALA A 28 -20.56 -8.95 8.95
N ASP A 29 -20.58 -10.21 8.50
CA ASP A 29 -21.52 -11.25 8.95
C ASP A 29 -20.78 -12.56 9.17
N ASP A 30 -20.63 -12.96 10.43
CA ASP A 30 -19.91 -14.17 10.85
C ASP A 30 -20.69 -15.47 10.58
N SER A 31 -21.96 -15.39 10.18
CA SER A 31 -22.74 -16.56 9.74
C SER A 31 -22.29 -17.09 8.38
N ARG A 32 -21.63 -16.23 7.59
CA ARG A 32 -21.10 -16.60 6.28
C ARG A 32 -19.82 -17.40 6.43
N ARG A 33 -19.79 -18.55 5.77
CA ARG A 33 -18.58 -19.37 5.70
C ARG A 33 -17.54 -18.69 4.81
N THR A 34 -16.31 -18.57 5.32
CA THR A 34 -15.25 -17.91 4.58
C THR A 34 -14.54 -18.82 3.58
N PRO A 35 -13.90 -18.28 2.53
CA PRO A 35 -13.16 -19.07 1.55
C PRO A 35 -12.05 -19.93 2.16
N ALA A 36 -11.51 -19.52 3.31
CA ALA A 36 -10.50 -20.29 4.06
C ALA A 36 -10.98 -21.72 4.38
N TYR A 37 -12.31 -21.90 4.61
CA TYR A 37 -12.92 -23.19 4.90
C TYR A 37 -13.59 -23.83 3.68
N GLU A 38 -14.26 -23.00 2.82
CA GLU A 38 -14.98 -23.52 1.65
C GLU A 38 -14.06 -24.07 0.56
N LYS A 39 -12.89 -23.43 0.39
CA LYS A 39 -11.91 -23.75 -0.66
C LYS A 39 -10.61 -24.25 -0.08
N HIS A 40 -10.62 -24.80 1.12
CA HIS A 40 -9.43 -25.26 1.81
C HIS A 40 -8.61 -26.20 0.93
N ASP A 41 -7.37 -25.80 0.58
CA ASP A 41 -6.44 -26.56 -0.23
C ASP A 41 -5.08 -26.80 0.46
N GLY A 42 -4.91 -26.24 1.68
CA GLY A 42 -3.66 -26.30 2.45
C GLY A 42 -2.50 -25.53 1.82
N PHE A 43 -2.73 -24.78 0.75
CA PHE A 43 -1.71 -24.06 0.01
C PHE A 43 -1.97 -22.53 -0.02
N ASP A 44 -3.02 -22.10 -0.71
CA ASP A 44 -3.43 -20.69 -0.80
C ASP A 44 -4.66 -20.42 0.11
N TYR A 45 -5.49 -21.40 0.37
CA TYR A 45 -6.67 -21.34 1.24
C TYR A 45 -6.44 -22.15 2.51
N SER A 46 -6.15 -21.47 3.62
CA SER A 46 -5.84 -22.13 4.89
C SER A 46 -6.22 -21.24 6.06
N PRO A 47 -7.12 -21.70 6.98
CA PRO A 47 -7.57 -20.87 8.10
C PRO A 47 -6.43 -20.48 9.03
N MET A 48 -6.32 -19.17 9.32
CA MET A 48 -5.28 -18.60 10.18
C MET A 48 -5.91 -17.78 11.31
N SER A 49 -5.25 -17.69 12.47
CA SER A 49 -5.71 -16.81 13.54
C SER A 49 -5.53 -15.34 13.14
N TRP A 50 -6.50 -14.49 13.54
CA TRP A 50 -6.53 -13.08 13.19
C TRP A 50 -5.23 -12.32 13.54
N TRP A 51 -4.60 -12.60 14.68
CA TRP A 51 -3.37 -11.92 15.09
C TRP A 51 -2.18 -12.24 14.17
N LYS A 52 -2.07 -13.51 13.72
CA LYS A 52 -1.08 -13.89 12.68
C LYS A 52 -1.40 -13.22 11.36
N GLY A 53 -2.70 -13.25 10.97
CA GLY A 53 -3.15 -12.57 9.76
C GLY A 53 -2.84 -11.07 9.79
N SER A 54 -3.07 -10.38 10.90
CA SER A 54 -2.74 -8.96 11.07
C SER A 54 -1.25 -8.67 10.98
N LEU A 55 -0.39 -9.48 11.62
CA LEU A 55 1.06 -9.33 11.52
C LEU A 55 1.57 -9.60 10.09
N ILE A 56 1.04 -10.62 9.43
CA ILE A 56 1.40 -10.94 8.05
C ILE A 56 0.92 -9.83 7.10
N GLN A 57 -0.30 -9.34 7.30
CA GLN A 57 -0.81 -8.21 6.49
C GLN A 57 0.07 -6.98 6.69
N LEU A 58 0.35 -6.61 7.94
CA LEU A 58 1.24 -5.48 8.24
C LEU A 58 2.61 -5.64 7.57
N LEU A 59 3.22 -6.81 7.63
CA LEU A 59 4.50 -7.07 6.99
C LEU A 59 4.43 -7.01 5.46
N ASN A 60 3.34 -7.52 4.88
CA ASN A 60 3.15 -7.50 3.44
C ASN A 60 2.98 -6.08 2.90
N ILE A 61 2.33 -5.19 3.67
CA ILE A 61 2.07 -3.81 3.26
C ILE A 61 3.17 -2.85 3.68
N ALA A 62 3.72 -3.01 4.89
CA ALA A 62 4.77 -2.16 5.45
C ALA A 62 6.17 -2.52 4.92
N GLY A 63 6.35 -2.46 3.61
CA GLY A 63 7.67 -2.58 2.97
C GLY A 63 8.55 -1.35 3.23
N LEU A 64 9.30 -0.90 2.25
CA LEU A 64 10.11 0.33 2.35
C LEU A 64 9.25 1.61 2.38
N GLY A 65 8.00 1.54 1.91
CA GLY A 65 7.14 2.70 1.74
C GLY A 65 6.87 3.53 2.98
N PRO A 66 6.39 2.95 4.09
CA PRO A 66 6.12 3.69 5.32
C PRO A 66 7.40 4.17 6.04
N ILE A 67 8.57 3.66 5.66
CA ILE A 67 9.87 4.10 6.18
C ILE A 67 10.45 5.16 5.26
N PHE A 68 10.81 4.80 4.04
CA PHE A 68 11.50 5.68 3.09
C PHE A 68 10.57 6.80 2.58
N GLY A 69 9.32 6.46 2.24
CA GLY A 69 8.33 7.46 1.83
C GLY A 69 8.02 8.47 2.93
N ALA A 70 7.99 8.03 4.19
CA ALA A 70 7.78 8.91 5.34
C ALA A 70 8.99 9.82 5.60
N ILE A 71 10.22 9.31 5.48
CA ILE A 71 11.46 10.10 5.58
C ILE A 71 11.51 11.16 4.45
N MET A 72 11.23 10.76 3.20
CA MET A 72 11.16 11.70 2.09
C MET A 72 10.02 12.71 2.27
N GLY A 73 8.90 12.28 2.80
CA GLY A 73 7.78 13.16 3.14
C GLY A 73 8.07 14.13 4.27
N ALA A 74 8.97 13.78 5.19
CA ALA A 74 9.42 14.65 6.27
C ALA A 74 10.11 15.93 5.76
N LEU A 75 10.64 15.93 4.53
CA LEU A 75 11.18 17.14 3.88
C LEU A 75 10.11 18.23 3.69
N TYR A 76 8.84 17.87 3.60
CA TYR A 76 7.74 18.85 3.56
C TYR A 76 7.41 19.45 4.93
N GLY A 77 8.01 18.94 6.01
CA GLY A 77 7.76 19.38 7.36
C GLY A 77 6.53 18.74 8.01
N PRO A 78 6.00 19.30 9.12
CA PRO A 78 4.96 18.69 9.96
C PRO A 78 3.62 18.50 9.26
N ILE A 79 3.36 19.13 8.11
CA ILE A 79 2.17 18.89 7.29
C ILE A 79 2.08 17.42 6.84
N ALA A 80 3.21 16.72 6.74
CA ALA A 80 3.27 15.30 6.46
C ALA A 80 2.45 14.47 7.46
N PHE A 81 2.42 14.85 8.76
CA PHE A 81 1.61 14.17 9.77
C PHE A 81 0.12 14.23 9.47
N VAL A 82 -0.36 15.38 8.97
CA VAL A 82 -1.78 15.56 8.61
C VAL A 82 -2.16 14.59 7.49
N TRP A 83 -1.32 14.48 6.45
CA TRP A 83 -1.57 13.56 5.35
C TRP A 83 -1.49 12.10 5.81
N ILE A 84 -0.47 11.71 6.59
CA ILE A 84 -0.37 10.34 7.12
C ILE A 84 -1.63 10.00 7.93
N VAL A 85 -2.08 10.86 8.84
CA VAL A 85 -3.23 10.59 9.72
C VAL A 85 -4.54 10.51 8.93
N LEU A 86 -4.86 11.57 8.17
CA LEU A 86 -6.12 11.63 7.43
C LEU A 86 -6.14 10.60 6.30
N GLY A 87 -5.03 10.46 5.60
CA GLY A 87 -4.86 9.46 4.55
C GLY A 87 -5.04 8.03 5.08
N SER A 88 -4.37 7.68 6.18
CA SER A 88 -4.49 6.35 6.78
C SER A 88 -5.92 6.04 7.25
N ILE A 89 -6.59 6.97 7.97
CA ILE A 89 -7.91 6.72 8.54
C ILE A 89 -8.99 6.66 7.47
N PHE A 90 -9.05 7.69 6.59
CA PHE A 90 -10.19 7.91 5.71
C PHE A 90 -10.01 7.35 4.30
N ALA A 91 -8.76 7.12 3.89
CA ALA A 91 -8.45 6.58 2.56
C ALA A 91 -7.79 5.19 2.63
N GLY A 92 -6.61 5.05 3.22
CA GLY A 92 -5.82 3.82 3.20
C GLY A 92 -6.49 2.66 3.92
N ALA A 93 -6.94 2.86 5.16
CA ALA A 93 -7.58 1.79 5.92
C ALA A 93 -8.97 1.41 5.36
N VAL A 94 -9.70 2.36 4.76
CA VAL A 94 -10.92 2.08 4.00
C VAL A 94 -10.60 1.25 2.76
N HIS A 95 -9.60 1.69 1.98
CA HIS A 95 -9.11 0.99 0.81
C HIS A 95 -8.75 -0.47 1.12
N ASP A 96 -7.91 -0.69 2.14
CA ASP A 96 -7.44 -2.02 2.53
C ASP A 96 -8.58 -2.91 3.03
N TYR A 97 -9.49 -2.34 3.82
CA TYR A 97 -10.66 -3.05 4.32
C TYR A 97 -11.55 -3.51 3.17
N PHE A 98 -11.87 -2.61 2.22
CA PHE A 98 -12.71 -2.96 1.07
C PHE A 98 -12.00 -3.94 0.13
N ALA A 99 -10.71 -3.77 -0.13
CA ALA A 99 -9.94 -4.70 -0.94
C ALA A 99 -9.96 -6.12 -0.37
N GLY A 100 -9.73 -6.26 0.94
CA GLY A 100 -9.74 -7.55 1.63
C GLY A 100 -11.14 -8.15 1.76
N MET A 101 -12.12 -7.38 2.23
CA MET A 101 -13.48 -7.88 2.49
C MET A 101 -14.29 -8.16 1.22
N MET A 102 -14.10 -7.36 0.17
CA MET A 102 -14.69 -7.67 -1.14
C MET A 102 -14.09 -8.94 -1.71
N SER A 103 -12.77 -9.11 -1.63
CA SER A 103 -12.11 -10.35 -2.04
C SER A 103 -12.64 -11.56 -1.25
N LEU A 104 -12.77 -11.43 0.05
CA LEU A 104 -13.33 -12.47 0.93
C LEU A 104 -14.72 -12.88 0.48
N ARG A 105 -15.64 -11.94 0.22
CA ARG A 105 -17.00 -12.20 -0.27
C ARG A 105 -17.08 -12.75 -1.69
N HIS A 106 -16.02 -12.54 -2.49
CA HIS A 106 -15.87 -13.06 -3.84
C HIS A 106 -14.85 -14.22 -3.89
N ASN A 107 -14.89 -15.08 -2.86
CA ASN A 107 -14.13 -16.32 -2.84
C ASN A 107 -12.60 -16.18 -2.97
N GLY A 108 -12.04 -15.06 -2.50
CA GLY A 108 -10.61 -14.77 -2.58
C GLY A 108 -10.15 -14.34 -3.98
N GLU A 109 -11.06 -13.77 -4.79
CA GLU A 109 -10.68 -13.24 -6.10
C GLU A 109 -9.68 -12.09 -6.01
N GLN A 110 -8.82 -12.00 -7.04
CA GLN A 110 -7.82 -10.95 -7.13
C GLN A 110 -8.45 -9.59 -7.46
N TYR A 111 -7.77 -8.52 -7.08
CA TYR A 111 -8.20 -7.15 -7.25
C TYR A 111 -8.70 -6.81 -8.67
N PRO A 112 -8.01 -7.14 -9.78
CA PRO A 112 -8.51 -6.79 -11.10
C PRO A 112 -9.85 -7.46 -11.47
N THR A 113 -10.12 -8.65 -10.94
CA THR A 113 -11.41 -9.33 -11.15
C THR A 113 -12.54 -8.58 -10.43
N LEU A 114 -12.27 -8.06 -9.23
CA LEU A 114 -13.22 -7.21 -8.50
C LEU A 114 -13.51 -5.91 -9.27
N VAL A 115 -12.47 -5.27 -9.81
CA VAL A 115 -12.63 -4.10 -10.69
C VAL A 115 -13.56 -4.42 -11.85
N GLY A 116 -13.36 -5.56 -12.52
CA GLY A 116 -14.20 -5.98 -13.64
C GLY A 116 -15.68 -6.14 -13.28
N LYS A 117 -15.98 -6.62 -12.07
CA LYS A 117 -17.36 -6.82 -11.59
C LYS A 117 -18.10 -5.50 -11.34
N TYR A 118 -17.39 -4.46 -10.91
CA TYR A 118 -18.00 -3.21 -10.48
C TYR A 118 -17.80 -2.04 -11.43
N LEU A 119 -16.66 -1.97 -12.12
CA LEU A 119 -16.31 -0.90 -13.05
C LEU A 119 -16.33 -1.35 -14.53
N GLY A 120 -16.52 -2.66 -14.78
CA GLY A 120 -16.67 -3.20 -16.13
C GLY A 120 -15.38 -3.75 -16.75
N LYS A 121 -15.55 -4.45 -17.88
CA LYS A 121 -14.49 -5.25 -18.51
C LYS A 121 -13.30 -4.42 -19.01
N TYR A 122 -13.52 -3.20 -19.50
CA TYR A 122 -12.42 -2.35 -19.95
C TYR A 122 -11.55 -1.89 -18.78
N ALA A 123 -12.17 -1.47 -17.68
CA ALA A 123 -11.44 -1.13 -16.46
C ALA A 123 -10.66 -2.34 -15.91
N GLN A 124 -11.23 -3.55 -15.97
CA GLN A 124 -10.53 -4.79 -15.60
C GLN A 124 -9.28 -5.01 -16.45
N SER A 125 -9.39 -4.88 -17.76
CA SER A 125 -8.27 -5.13 -18.67
C SER A 125 -7.14 -4.13 -18.45
N SER A 126 -7.47 -2.85 -18.31
CA SER A 126 -6.48 -1.80 -18.03
C SER A 126 -5.81 -2.01 -16.69
N ILE A 127 -6.58 -2.28 -15.62
CA ILE A 127 -6.02 -2.43 -14.28
C ILE A 127 -5.24 -3.74 -14.11
N ASN A 128 -5.53 -4.79 -14.88
CA ASN A 128 -4.72 -6.00 -14.92
C ASN A 128 -3.29 -5.67 -15.36
N ILE A 129 -3.14 -4.92 -16.45
CA ILE A 129 -1.84 -4.52 -17.01
C ILE A 129 -1.10 -3.64 -15.98
N VAL A 130 -1.78 -2.61 -15.48
CA VAL A 130 -1.22 -1.67 -14.52
C VAL A 130 -0.80 -2.38 -13.22
N SER A 131 -1.62 -3.30 -12.69
CA SER A 131 -1.31 -4.03 -11.46
C SER A 131 -0.15 -5.00 -11.65
N ILE A 132 -0.06 -5.70 -12.78
CA ILE A 132 1.07 -6.59 -13.07
C ILE A 132 2.35 -5.75 -13.23
N ALA A 133 2.29 -4.62 -13.95
CA ALA A 133 3.41 -3.70 -14.06
C ALA A 133 3.87 -3.17 -12.70
N LEU A 134 2.93 -2.75 -11.83
CA LEU A 134 3.22 -2.33 -10.46
C LEU A 134 3.94 -3.45 -9.68
N MET A 135 3.46 -4.69 -9.78
CA MET A 135 4.09 -5.82 -9.07
C MET A 135 5.50 -6.13 -9.58
N VAL A 136 5.72 -5.99 -10.87
CA VAL A 136 7.06 -6.12 -11.49
C VAL A 136 7.99 -5.02 -10.99
N LEU A 137 7.55 -3.76 -10.98
CA LEU A 137 8.31 -2.62 -10.47
C LEU A 137 8.62 -2.77 -8.97
N VAL A 138 7.64 -3.18 -8.16
CA VAL A 138 7.82 -3.45 -6.73
C VAL A 138 8.82 -4.57 -6.50
N ALA A 139 8.70 -5.69 -7.21
CA ALA A 139 9.64 -6.79 -7.09
C ALA A 139 11.07 -6.37 -7.50
N ALA A 140 11.21 -5.54 -8.53
CA ALA A 140 12.49 -4.99 -8.95
C ALA A 140 13.09 -4.06 -7.89
N ALA A 141 12.34 -3.07 -7.42
CA ALA A 141 12.78 -2.10 -6.41
C ALA A 141 13.12 -2.80 -5.07
N PHE A 142 12.31 -3.81 -4.68
CA PHE A 142 12.53 -4.56 -3.45
C PHE A 142 13.54 -5.72 -3.59
N THR A 143 14.12 -5.86 -4.75
CA THR A 143 15.36 -6.62 -4.98
C THR A 143 16.57 -5.69 -4.93
N ALA A 144 16.51 -4.57 -5.63
CA ALA A 144 17.61 -3.61 -5.75
C ALA A 144 17.98 -2.96 -4.41
N GLY A 145 17.00 -2.43 -3.66
CA GLY A 145 17.24 -1.75 -2.39
C GLY A 145 17.97 -2.61 -1.33
N PRO A 146 17.45 -3.81 -0.99
CA PRO A 146 18.18 -4.73 -0.11
C PRO A 146 19.57 -5.14 -0.63
N ALA A 147 19.69 -5.37 -1.95
CA ALA A 147 20.96 -5.77 -2.54
C ALA A 147 22.02 -4.67 -2.42
N GLU A 148 21.62 -3.40 -2.57
CA GLU A 148 22.49 -2.24 -2.38
C GLU A 148 22.98 -2.17 -0.94
N LEU A 149 22.09 -2.32 0.05
CA LEU A 149 22.48 -2.34 1.46
C LEU A 149 23.40 -3.53 1.80
N ILE A 150 23.11 -4.72 1.28
CA ILE A 150 23.97 -5.90 1.47
C ILE A 150 25.36 -5.64 0.92
N ALA A 151 25.45 -5.04 -0.26
CA ALA A 151 26.75 -4.73 -0.89
C ALA A 151 27.54 -3.65 -0.13
N GLN A 152 26.86 -2.67 0.50
CA GLN A 152 27.51 -1.66 1.34
C GLN A 152 28.00 -2.22 2.68
N LEU A 153 27.32 -3.22 3.22
CA LEU A 153 27.56 -3.74 4.59
C LEU A 153 28.37 -5.03 4.64
N THR A 154 28.59 -5.67 3.49
CA THR A 154 29.29 -6.95 3.38
C THR A 154 30.32 -6.90 2.24
N PRO A 155 31.29 -7.83 2.19
CA PRO A 155 32.23 -7.91 1.06
C PRO A 155 31.60 -8.45 -0.23
N LEU A 156 30.28 -8.67 -0.28
CA LEU A 156 29.57 -9.12 -1.47
C LEU A 156 29.42 -7.99 -2.49
N THR A 157 29.58 -8.31 -3.76
CA THR A 157 29.30 -7.36 -4.84
C THR A 157 27.78 -7.18 -4.99
N PHE A 158 27.35 -6.02 -5.50
CA PHE A 158 25.94 -5.74 -5.81
C PHE A 158 25.28 -6.85 -6.66
N THR A 159 26.00 -7.34 -7.69
CA THR A 159 25.52 -8.42 -8.56
C THR A 159 25.25 -9.72 -7.78
N VAL A 160 26.15 -10.10 -6.87
CA VAL A 160 25.95 -11.30 -6.03
C VAL A 160 24.78 -11.09 -5.09
N ALA A 161 24.68 -9.93 -4.47
CA ALA A 161 23.58 -9.59 -3.57
C ALA A 161 22.22 -9.63 -4.29
N ILE A 162 22.10 -9.05 -5.49
CA ILE A 162 20.87 -9.13 -6.32
C ILE A 162 20.49 -10.57 -6.60
N ILE A 163 21.44 -11.39 -7.04
CA ILE A 163 21.17 -12.81 -7.37
C ILE A 163 20.64 -13.55 -6.12
N LEU A 164 21.27 -13.35 -4.97
CA LEU A 164 20.86 -14.00 -3.72
C LEU A 164 19.44 -13.59 -3.30
N VAL A 165 19.16 -12.28 -3.29
CA VAL A 165 17.82 -11.76 -2.96
C VAL A 165 16.79 -12.28 -3.96
N PHE A 166 17.07 -12.20 -5.25
CA PHE A 166 16.13 -12.60 -6.28
C PHE A 166 15.82 -14.10 -6.28
N VAL A 167 16.83 -14.95 -6.07
CA VAL A 167 16.64 -16.40 -5.91
C VAL A 167 15.73 -16.70 -4.72
N TYR A 168 15.94 -16.01 -3.60
CA TYR A 168 15.03 -16.13 -2.45
C TYR A 168 13.60 -15.77 -2.84
N LEU A 169 13.38 -14.62 -3.49
CA LEU A 169 12.04 -14.16 -3.91
C LEU A 169 11.34 -15.19 -4.81
N LEU A 170 12.06 -15.77 -5.77
CA LEU A 170 11.54 -16.82 -6.65
C LEU A 170 11.10 -18.06 -5.89
N VAL A 171 11.96 -18.53 -4.98
CA VAL A 171 11.68 -19.73 -4.15
C VAL A 171 10.47 -19.46 -3.26
N ALA A 172 10.43 -18.31 -2.58
CA ALA A 172 9.35 -17.94 -1.68
C ALA A 172 8.01 -17.78 -2.41
N ALA A 173 8.01 -17.21 -3.63
CA ALA A 173 6.78 -17.01 -4.42
C ALA A 173 6.11 -18.31 -4.90
N VAL A 174 6.85 -19.44 -4.98
CA VAL A 174 6.33 -20.75 -5.41
C VAL A 174 6.07 -21.72 -4.28
N LEU A 175 6.51 -21.44 -3.06
CA LEU A 175 6.29 -22.30 -1.89
C LEU A 175 4.89 -22.07 -1.26
N PRO A 176 4.36 -23.09 -0.53
CA PRO A 176 3.09 -22.92 0.20
C PRO A 176 3.16 -21.81 1.24
N ILE A 177 2.08 -21.01 1.32
CA ILE A 177 1.96 -19.86 2.22
C ILE A 177 2.27 -20.21 3.69
N ASN A 178 1.76 -21.35 4.16
CA ASN A 178 1.93 -21.79 5.55
C ASN A 178 3.35 -22.15 5.94
N LYS A 179 4.22 -22.48 4.99
CA LYS A 179 5.58 -22.93 5.30
C LYS A 179 6.54 -21.79 5.59
N ILE A 180 6.47 -20.70 4.82
CA ILE A 180 7.33 -19.53 5.00
C ILE A 180 6.55 -18.41 5.66
N ILE A 181 5.49 -17.91 4.99
CA ILE A 181 4.71 -16.75 5.43
C ILE A 181 4.10 -17.02 6.82
N GLY A 182 3.44 -18.14 7.00
CA GLY A 182 2.75 -18.44 8.27
C GLY A 182 3.65 -18.70 9.48
N LYS A 183 4.95 -19.01 9.30
CA LYS A 183 5.89 -19.32 10.40
C LYS A 183 6.92 -18.23 10.64
N VAL A 184 7.48 -17.69 9.56
CA VAL A 184 8.63 -16.77 9.62
C VAL A 184 8.18 -15.32 9.73
N TYR A 185 7.14 -14.93 8.99
CA TYR A 185 6.67 -13.54 8.96
C TYR A 185 6.19 -12.99 10.30
N PRO A 186 5.50 -13.74 11.18
CA PRO A 186 5.14 -13.21 12.49
C PRO A 186 6.35 -12.77 13.34
N VAL A 187 7.51 -13.43 13.17
CA VAL A 187 8.76 -13.04 13.84
C VAL A 187 9.28 -11.72 13.27
N PHE A 188 9.29 -11.60 11.93
CA PHE A 188 9.73 -10.37 11.27
C PHE A 188 8.80 -9.18 11.57
N GLY A 189 7.48 -9.42 11.65
CA GLY A 189 6.51 -8.41 12.09
C GLY A 189 6.77 -7.93 13.52
N GLY A 190 7.14 -8.84 14.41
CA GLY A 190 7.56 -8.51 15.77
C GLY A 190 8.82 -7.64 15.78
N ILE A 191 9.82 -7.95 14.96
CA ILE A 191 11.05 -7.15 14.82
C ILE A 191 10.74 -5.75 14.29
N LEU A 192 9.87 -5.64 13.26
CA LEU A 192 9.44 -4.35 12.72
C LEU A 192 8.77 -3.47 13.77
N ILE A 193 7.83 -4.02 14.53
CA ILE A 193 7.12 -3.30 15.59
C ILE A 193 8.11 -2.89 16.69
N PHE A 194 8.99 -3.79 17.11
CA PHE A 194 10.02 -3.49 18.10
C PHE A 194 10.93 -2.35 17.63
N MET A 195 11.42 -2.41 16.40
CA MET A 195 12.27 -1.37 15.82
C MET A 195 11.54 -0.01 15.79
N ALA A 196 10.29 0.01 15.29
CA ALA A 196 9.52 1.24 15.24
C ALA A 196 9.30 1.85 16.64
N LEU A 197 8.94 1.03 17.63
CA LEU A 197 8.77 1.48 19.00
C LEU A 197 10.09 1.97 19.61
N ALA A 198 11.18 1.26 19.39
CA ALA A 198 12.50 1.63 19.91
C ALA A 198 12.98 2.97 19.34
N ILE A 199 12.81 3.21 18.03
CA ILE A 199 13.08 4.51 17.41
C ILE A 199 12.15 5.59 17.95
N GLY A 200 10.85 5.30 18.09
CA GLY A 200 9.88 6.23 18.66
C GLY A 200 10.22 6.65 20.09
N PHE A 201 10.60 5.70 20.94
CA PHE A 201 11.09 6.00 22.30
C PHE A 201 12.43 6.75 22.26
N GLY A 202 13.39 6.31 21.46
CA GLY A 202 14.68 6.98 21.32
C GLY A 202 14.52 8.44 20.88
N MET A 203 13.66 8.71 19.92
CA MET A 203 13.34 10.07 19.48
C MET A 203 12.80 10.95 20.61
N LEU A 204 11.99 10.40 21.51
CA LEU A 204 11.39 11.18 22.60
C LEU A 204 12.40 11.55 23.71
N PHE A 205 13.46 10.76 23.88
CA PHE A 205 14.37 10.89 25.03
C PHE A 205 15.83 11.17 24.66
N LEU A 206 16.26 10.87 23.43
CA LEU A 206 17.66 10.95 23.02
C LEU A 206 17.93 12.02 21.95
N PHE A 207 16.93 12.49 21.23
CA PHE A 207 17.14 13.48 20.20
C PHE A 207 17.18 14.89 20.77
N GLU A 208 18.15 15.68 20.35
CA GLU A 208 18.40 17.03 20.87
C GLU A 208 17.36 18.06 20.38
N HIS A 209 16.79 17.82 19.18
CA HIS A 209 15.85 18.75 18.57
C HIS A 209 14.40 18.34 18.81
N PRO A 210 13.52 19.30 19.18
CA PRO A 210 12.10 19.00 19.37
C PRO A 210 11.40 18.74 18.05
N ILE A 211 10.38 17.88 18.09
CA ILE A 211 9.47 17.69 16.94
C ILE A 211 8.82 19.03 16.62
N PRO A 212 8.91 19.53 15.37
CA PRO A 212 8.40 20.84 14.99
C PRO A 212 6.87 20.92 15.18
N ASN A 213 6.39 22.12 15.50
CA ASN A 213 4.97 22.38 15.58
C ASN A 213 4.32 22.32 14.20
N LEU A 214 3.02 21.95 14.16
CA LEU A 214 2.27 21.87 12.92
C LEU A 214 2.26 23.23 12.18
N THR A 215 2.68 23.19 10.94
CA THR A 215 2.49 24.27 9.96
C THR A 215 1.85 23.67 8.71
N PHE A 216 1.08 24.47 7.97
CA PHE A 216 0.43 24.06 6.72
C PHE A 216 1.23 24.49 5.48
N ALA A 217 2.36 25.17 5.68
CA ALA A 217 3.29 25.53 4.61
C ALA A 217 4.24 24.37 4.28
N SER A 218 4.65 24.26 3.02
CA SER A 218 5.74 23.38 2.63
C SER A 218 7.06 23.90 3.21
N MET A 219 7.80 23.02 3.85
CA MET A 219 9.17 23.28 4.35
C MET A 219 10.22 22.57 3.47
N HIS A 220 9.83 22.09 2.29
CA HIS A 220 10.71 21.33 1.41
C HIS A 220 11.86 22.24 0.92
N PRO A 221 13.15 21.88 1.14
CA PRO A 221 14.29 22.72 0.77
C PRO A 221 14.37 23.06 -0.74
N GLY A 222 13.80 22.18 -1.58
CA GLY A 222 13.70 22.40 -3.03
C GLY A 222 12.42 23.15 -3.45
N GLU A 223 11.73 23.82 -2.53
CA GLU A 223 10.48 24.59 -2.78
C GLU A 223 9.39 23.80 -3.52
N LEU A 224 9.38 22.47 -3.39
CA LEU A 224 8.42 21.62 -4.06
C LEU A 224 7.00 21.86 -3.51
N PRO A 225 5.96 21.88 -4.39
CA PRO A 225 4.59 22.08 -3.97
C PRO A 225 4.07 20.88 -3.17
N LEU A 226 3.22 21.15 -2.18
CA LEU A 226 2.55 20.09 -1.42
C LEU A 226 1.68 19.22 -2.31
N TRP A 227 0.86 19.86 -3.16
CA TRP A 227 -0.01 19.18 -4.11
C TRP A 227 0.66 19.04 -5.48
N PRO A 228 0.66 17.88 -6.09
CA PRO A 228 0.26 16.56 -5.59
C PRO A 228 1.43 15.78 -4.98
N LEU A 229 2.65 16.38 -4.93
CA LEU A 229 3.91 15.65 -4.72
C LEU A 229 3.98 14.98 -3.35
N MET A 230 3.65 15.71 -2.26
CA MET A 230 3.70 15.13 -0.91
C MET A 230 2.79 13.90 -0.78
N MET A 231 1.60 13.94 -1.39
CA MET A 231 0.62 12.85 -1.33
C MET A 231 1.16 11.58 -2.01
N VAL A 232 1.91 11.73 -3.11
CA VAL A 232 2.52 10.60 -3.80
C VAL A 232 3.82 10.15 -3.11
N THR A 233 4.62 11.08 -2.58
CA THR A 233 5.84 10.78 -1.83
C THR A 233 5.52 9.93 -0.60
N ILE A 234 4.48 10.29 0.19
CA ILE A 234 4.01 9.51 1.33
C ILE A 234 2.87 8.59 0.85
N SER A 235 3.16 7.71 -0.08
CA SER A 235 2.14 6.81 -0.60
C SER A 235 1.78 5.71 0.42
N CYS A 236 2.68 4.82 0.72
CA CYS A 236 2.38 3.66 1.54
C CYS A 236 1.98 3.99 2.98
N GLY A 237 2.57 5.01 3.59
CA GLY A 237 2.22 5.44 4.96
C GLY A 237 0.86 6.12 5.12
N ALA A 238 0.15 6.41 4.01
CA ALA A 238 -1.17 7.05 4.02
C ALA A 238 -2.22 6.24 3.24
N ILE A 239 -1.92 5.84 2.01
CA ILE A 239 -2.75 4.98 1.17
C ILE A 239 -1.89 4.33 0.08
N SER A 240 -2.08 3.03 -0.18
CA SER A 240 -1.27 2.28 -1.13
C SER A 240 -2.09 1.27 -1.93
N GLY A 241 -2.04 1.38 -3.25
CA GLY A 241 -2.72 0.44 -4.15
C GLY A 241 -2.08 -0.94 -4.19
N PHE A 242 -0.79 -1.03 -3.85
CA PHE A 242 -0.11 -2.32 -3.67
C PHE A 242 -0.89 -3.21 -2.69
N HIS A 243 -1.48 -2.63 -1.63
CA HIS A 243 -2.23 -3.36 -0.62
C HIS A 243 -3.44 -4.10 -1.20
N SER A 244 -4.11 -3.54 -2.22
CA SER A 244 -5.24 -4.21 -2.88
C SER A 244 -4.84 -5.49 -3.61
N THR A 245 -3.57 -5.63 -3.95
CA THR A 245 -3.02 -6.85 -4.55
C THR A 245 -2.59 -7.88 -3.50
N GLN A 246 -2.33 -7.46 -2.26
CA GLN A 246 -1.92 -8.30 -1.13
C GLN A 246 -3.12 -8.79 -0.31
N SER A 247 -4.09 -7.92 -0.07
CA SER A 247 -5.28 -8.22 0.72
C SER A 247 -6.05 -9.49 0.26
N PRO A 248 -6.17 -9.80 -1.05
CA PRO A 248 -6.76 -11.06 -1.49
C PRO A 248 -6.01 -12.32 -1.03
N ILE A 249 -4.71 -12.24 -0.80
CA ILE A 249 -3.93 -13.35 -0.27
C ILE A 249 -4.39 -13.67 1.16
N LEU A 250 -4.55 -12.63 1.98
CA LEU A 250 -4.99 -12.77 3.37
C LEU A 250 -6.50 -13.08 3.47
N ALA A 251 -7.34 -12.57 2.56
CA ALA A 251 -8.76 -12.87 2.49
C ALA A 251 -9.04 -14.38 2.40
N ARG A 252 -8.11 -15.15 1.82
CA ARG A 252 -8.17 -16.63 1.72
C ARG A 252 -7.83 -17.35 3.02
N THR A 253 -7.42 -16.62 4.07
CA THR A 253 -6.98 -17.20 5.35
C THR A 253 -7.84 -16.79 6.53
N ILE A 254 -8.72 -15.79 6.38
CA ILE A 254 -9.56 -15.25 7.44
C ILE A 254 -10.67 -16.25 7.81
N LYS A 255 -10.87 -16.44 9.12
CA LYS A 255 -11.84 -17.39 9.66
C LYS A 255 -13.26 -16.82 9.73
N LYS A 256 -13.40 -15.52 10.05
CA LYS A 256 -14.67 -14.82 10.24
C LYS A 256 -14.63 -13.44 9.62
N GLU A 257 -15.74 -12.93 9.07
CA GLU A 257 -15.80 -11.59 8.48
C GLU A 257 -15.47 -10.49 9.50
N SER A 258 -15.85 -10.64 10.76
CA SER A 258 -15.54 -9.70 11.84
C SER A 258 -14.03 -9.54 12.15
N GLU A 259 -13.20 -10.49 11.72
CA GLU A 259 -11.75 -10.38 11.82
C GLU A 259 -11.14 -9.39 10.80
N GLY A 260 -11.88 -9.09 9.71
CA GLY A 260 -11.42 -8.25 8.61
C GLY A 260 -11.00 -6.85 9.05
N ARG A 261 -11.72 -6.22 10.01
CA ARG A 261 -11.33 -4.92 10.55
C ARG A 261 -9.97 -4.96 11.23
N LYS A 262 -9.67 -6.01 11.98
CA LYS A 262 -8.39 -6.18 12.66
C LYS A 262 -7.26 -6.42 11.66
N VAL A 263 -7.52 -7.27 10.66
CA VAL A 263 -6.50 -7.71 9.70
C VAL A 263 -6.21 -6.64 8.65
N PHE A 264 -7.24 -6.05 8.03
CA PHE A 264 -7.05 -5.10 6.93
C PHE A 264 -6.98 -3.64 7.43
N TYR A 265 -8.06 -3.15 8.02
CA TYR A 265 -8.11 -1.77 8.51
C TYR A 265 -7.02 -1.53 9.59
N GLY A 266 -6.89 -2.46 10.54
CA GLY A 266 -5.93 -2.36 11.63
C GLY A 266 -4.47 -2.41 11.19
N ALA A 267 -4.13 -3.22 10.18
CA ALA A 267 -2.78 -3.26 9.64
C ALA A 267 -2.39 -1.92 9.00
N MET A 268 -3.29 -1.30 8.23
CA MET A 268 -3.03 0.02 7.63
C MET A 268 -2.85 1.13 8.69
N ILE A 269 -3.62 1.10 9.77
CA ILE A 269 -3.41 2.03 10.89
C ILE A 269 -2.05 1.78 11.55
N GLY A 270 -1.66 0.52 11.73
CA GLY A 270 -0.32 0.16 12.23
C GLY A 270 0.80 0.67 11.34
N GLU A 271 0.63 0.57 10.03
CA GLU A 271 1.56 1.13 9.04
C GLU A 271 1.63 2.66 9.14
N GLY A 272 0.49 3.35 9.30
CA GLY A 272 0.43 4.79 9.54
C GLY A 272 1.19 5.22 10.80
N VAL A 273 1.14 4.43 11.88
CA VAL A 273 1.94 4.67 13.09
C VAL A 273 3.44 4.55 12.79
N ILE A 274 3.87 3.53 12.04
CA ILE A 274 5.27 3.36 11.62
C ILE A 274 5.71 4.57 10.78
N ALA A 275 4.89 4.99 9.83
CA ALA A 275 5.18 6.16 9.00
C ALA A 275 5.31 7.45 9.81
N LEU A 276 4.43 7.67 10.81
CA LEU A 276 4.53 8.82 11.71
C LEU A 276 5.84 8.84 12.50
N ILE A 277 6.27 7.67 13.02
CA ILE A 277 7.52 7.54 13.75
C ILE A 277 8.71 7.91 12.87
N TRP A 278 8.79 7.36 11.66
CA TRP A 278 9.90 7.64 10.76
C TRP A 278 9.88 9.07 10.19
N ALA A 279 8.70 9.65 9.91
CA ALA A 279 8.58 11.05 9.54
C ALA A 279 9.04 11.97 10.68
N ALA A 280 8.63 11.68 11.91
CA ALA A 280 9.03 12.46 13.08
C ALA A 280 10.54 12.33 13.34
N ALA A 281 11.09 11.12 13.28
CA ALA A 281 12.52 10.87 13.44
C ALA A 281 13.35 11.62 12.38
N GLY A 282 12.92 11.59 11.11
CA GLY A 282 13.58 12.34 10.04
C GLY A 282 13.57 13.86 10.26
N MET A 283 12.45 14.41 10.76
CA MET A 283 12.34 15.87 11.03
C MET A 283 13.19 16.33 12.20
N THR A 284 13.47 15.47 13.17
CA THR A 284 14.09 15.84 14.44
C THR A 284 15.57 15.50 14.51
N PHE A 285 15.98 14.35 13.97
CA PHE A 285 17.34 13.84 14.11
C PHE A 285 18.37 14.79 13.45
N PHE A 286 18.07 15.33 12.30
CA PHE A 286 18.96 16.22 11.53
C PHE A 286 18.73 17.72 11.82
N GLY A 287 17.93 18.06 12.83
CA GLY A 287 17.66 19.41 13.27
C GLY A 287 16.63 20.18 12.46
N ASN A 288 16.62 20.03 11.14
CA ASN A 288 15.66 20.66 10.24
C ASN A 288 15.57 19.93 8.89
N THR A 289 14.68 20.39 8.01
CA THR A 289 14.48 19.78 6.67
C THR A 289 15.71 19.93 5.75
N GLY A 290 16.53 20.96 5.93
CA GLY A 290 17.79 21.14 5.20
C GLY A 290 18.82 20.07 5.55
N GLY A 291 19.06 19.82 6.85
CA GLY A 291 19.96 18.77 7.31
C GLY A 291 19.46 17.37 6.90
N LEU A 292 18.14 17.13 6.94
CA LEU A 292 17.56 15.90 6.40
C LEU A 292 17.83 15.76 4.89
N GLN A 293 17.69 16.85 4.11
CA GLN A 293 17.96 16.84 2.67
C GLN A 293 19.43 16.52 2.37
N GLU A 294 20.37 17.05 3.15
CA GLU A 294 21.79 16.74 3.03
C GLU A 294 22.06 15.26 3.30
N ALA A 295 21.50 14.70 4.36
CA ALA A 295 21.63 13.29 4.69
C ALA A 295 21.02 12.38 3.61
N VAL A 296 19.84 12.73 3.09
CA VAL A 296 19.19 12.01 1.97
C VAL A 296 20.06 12.10 0.70
N THR A 297 20.68 13.25 0.42
CA THR A 297 21.54 13.39 -0.74
C THR A 297 22.83 12.57 -0.62
N ALA A 298 23.37 12.45 0.60
CA ALA A 298 24.60 11.71 0.87
C ALA A 298 24.42 10.18 0.85
N GLY A 299 23.33 9.66 1.42
CA GLY A 299 23.15 8.21 1.65
C GLY A 299 21.76 7.65 1.29
N GLY A 300 20.90 8.46 0.64
CA GLY A 300 19.53 8.08 0.38
C GLY A 300 18.71 7.91 1.66
N ALA A 301 17.44 7.52 1.51
CA ALA A 301 16.58 7.19 2.67
C ALA A 301 17.14 6.01 3.49
N ALA A 302 17.84 5.07 2.85
CA ALA A 302 18.48 3.94 3.52
C ALA A 302 19.61 4.39 4.46
N GLY A 303 20.46 5.35 4.02
CA GLY A 303 21.51 5.96 4.84
C GLY A 303 20.94 6.68 6.07
N VAL A 304 19.85 7.43 5.88
CA VAL A 304 19.11 8.09 6.96
C VAL A 304 18.61 7.09 8.01
N VAL A 305 17.98 5.98 7.56
CA VAL A 305 17.52 4.92 8.47
C VAL A 305 18.67 4.32 9.25
N ASN A 306 19.79 4.03 8.58
CA ASN A 306 20.97 3.43 9.20
C ASN A 306 21.54 4.37 10.28
N GLU A 307 21.72 5.65 9.97
CA GLU A 307 22.29 6.65 10.88
C GLU A 307 21.41 6.86 12.11
N ILE A 308 20.09 7.08 11.92
CA ILE A 308 19.13 7.19 13.02
C ILE A 308 19.17 5.95 13.91
N SER A 309 19.18 4.76 13.31
CA SER A 309 19.10 3.50 14.05
C SER A 309 20.38 3.21 14.84
N GLN A 310 21.55 3.44 14.25
CA GLN A 310 22.84 3.26 14.94
C GLN A 310 22.99 4.22 16.11
N THR A 311 22.65 5.49 15.91
CA THR A 311 22.75 6.50 16.96
C THR A 311 21.75 6.24 18.08
N THR A 312 20.52 5.81 17.75
CA THR A 312 19.46 5.60 18.76
C THR A 312 19.63 4.31 19.55
N LEU A 313 20.03 3.22 18.89
CA LEU A 313 20.02 1.87 19.45
C LEU A 313 21.43 1.25 19.58
N GLY A 314 22.48 2.00 19.25
CA GLY A 314 23.85 1.52 19.23
C GLY A 314 24.09 0.43 18.20
N THR A 315 25.22 -0.26 18.29
CA THR A 315 25.64 -1.29 17.31
C THR A 315 24.60 -2.40 17.12
N LEU A 316 23.99 -2.88 18.20
CA LEU A 316 22.94 -3.91 18.17
C LEU A 316 21.68 -3.40 17.45
N GLY A 317 21.27 -2.16 17.73
CA GLY A 317 20.13 -1.53 17.07
C GLY A 317 20.37 -1.24 15.62
N GLY A 318 21.56 -0.81 15.25
CA GLY A 318 21.99 -0.66 13.87
C GLY A 318 21.86 -1.98 13.09
N ILE A 319 22.34 -3.08 13.65
CA ILE A 319 22.19 -4.42 13.03
C ILE A 319 20.72 -4.81 12.88
N LEU A 320 19.88 -4.60 13.91
CA LEU A 320 18.44 -4.91 13.84
C LEU A 320 17.70 -4.04 12.82
N ALA A 321 18.06 -2.75 12.74
CA ALA A 321 17.49 -1.84 11.75
C ALA A 321 17.85 -2.24 10.31
N ILE A 322 19.12 -2.54 10.10
CA ILE A 322 19.61 -3.02 8.80
C ILE A 322 18.92 -4.32 8.40
N LEU A 323 18.81 -5.28 9.32
CA LEU A 323 18.07 -6.51 9.09
C LEU A 323 16.60 -6.22 8.78
N GLY A 324 15.96 -5.28 9.49
CA GLY A 324 14.60 -4.85 9.21
C GLY A 324 14.45 -4.26 7.81
N VAL A 325 15.33 -3.32 7.43
CA VAL A 325 15.31 -2.67 6.10
C VAL A 325 15.66 -3.63 4.95
N ILE A 326 16.42 -4.70 5.22
CA ILE A 326 16.70 -5.75 4.23
C ILE A 326 15.54 -6.75 4.15
N ILE A 327 15.04 -7.22 5.28
CA ILE A 327 14.05 -8.30 5.35
C ILE A 327 12.66 -7.84 4.88
N LEU A 328 12.25 -6.60 5.26
CA LEU A 328 10.93 -6.06 4.92
C LEU A 328 10.67 -6.04 3.41
N PRO A 329 11.49 -5.41 2.57
CA PRO A 329 11.26 -5.42 1.13
C PRO A 329 11.38 -6.81 0.52
N ILE A 330 12.22 -7.68 1.07
CA ILE A 330 12.33 -9.07 0.61
C ILE A 330 11.00 -9.81 0.83
N THR A 331 10.37 -9.66 2.00
CA THR A 331 9.06 -10.30 2.27
C THR A 331 7.94 -9.70 1.41
N THR A 332 7.96 -8.40 1.18
CA THR A 332 7.00 -7.73 0.28
C THR A 332 7.25 -8.10 -1.18
N GLY A 333 8.49 -8.23 -1.63
CA GLY A 333 8.87 -8.64 -2.99
C GLY A 333 8.40 -10.06 -3.34
N ASP A 334 8.50 -11.02 -2.40
CA ASP A 334 8.03 -12.38 -2.66
C ASP A 334 6.50 -12.42 -2.82
N THR A 335 5.77 -11.65 -2.01
CA THR A 335 4.30 -11.55 -2.13
C THR A 335 3.87 -10.76 -3.37
N ALA A 336 4.67 -9.80 -3.84
CA ALA A 336 4.46 -9.13 -5.13
C ALA A 336 4.57 -10.11 -6.30
N LEU A 337 5.62 -10.93 -6.36
CA LEU A 337 5.77 -11.97 -7.38
C LEU A 337 4.67 -13.02 -7.28
N ARG A 338 4.25 -13.40 -6.09
CA ARG A 338 3.13 -14.33 -5.88
C ARG A 338 1.82 -13.75 -6.40
N SER A 339 1.50 -12.49 -6.05
CA SER A 339 0.29 -11.80 -6.46
C SER A 339 0.22 -11.63 -7.97
N SER A 340 1.32 -11.17 -8.62
CA SER A 340 1.38 -11.02 -10.07
C SER A 340 1.19 -12.34 -10.81
N ARG A 341 1.81 -13.43 -10.32
CA ARG A 341 1.58 -14.77 -10.83
C ARG A 341 0.11 -15.17 -10.74
N MET A 342 -0.56 -14.86 -9.64
CA MET A 342 -1.97 -15.18 -9.44
C MET A 342 -2.86 -14.36 -10.37
N MET A 343 -2.61 -13.05 -10.51
CA MET A 343 -3.32 -12.18 -11.45
C MET A 343 -3.13 -12.63 -12.90
N LEU A 344 -1.91 -12.97 -13.30
CA LEU A 344 -1.64 -13.50 -14.64
C LEU A 344 -2.35 -14.83 -14.88
N GLY A 345 -2.38 -15.72 -13.89
CA GLY A 345 -3.11 -16.99 -13.94
C GLY A 345 -4.62 -16.80 -14.12
N ASP A 346 -5.22 -15.85 -13.38
CA ASP A 346 -6.64 -15.52 -13.49
C ASP A 346 -6.95 -14.89 -14.86
N MET A 347 -6.09 -14.00 -15.36
CA MET A 347 -6.22 -13.39 -16.69
C MET A 347 -6.19 -14.47 -17.80
N LEU A 348 -5.21 -15.37 -17.77
CA LEU A 348 -5.10 -16.45 -18.75
C LEU A 348 -6.26 -17.43 -18.66
N ARG A 349 -6.74 -17.74 -17.47
CA ARG A 349 -7.93 -18.58 -17.27
C ARG A 349 -9.18 -17.96 -17.88
N GLN A 350 -9.37 -16.64 -17.74
CA GLN A 350 -10.50 -15.93 -18.35
C GLN A 350 -10.42 -15.95 -19.89
N MET A 351 -9.20 -15.81 -20.45
CA MET A 351 -8.98 -15.80 -21.90
C MET A 351 -9.09 -17.20 -22.52
N THR A 352 -8.50 -18.22 -21.89
CA THR A 352 -8.35 -19.57 -22.47
C THR A 352 -9.40 -20.56 -21.99
N LYS A 353 -10.16 -20.21 -20.94
CA LYS A 353 -11.10 -21.10 -20.19
C LYS A 353 -10.42 -22.37 -19.64
N ARG A 354 -9.08 -22.43 -19.64
CA ARG A 354 -8.32 -23.57 -19.11
C ARG A 354 -7.83 -23.26 -17.70
N SER A 355 -7.93 -24.24 -16.80
CA SER A 355 -7.37 -24.15 -15.45
C SER A 355 -5.89 -24.46 -15.50
N LEU A 356 -5.06 -23.48 -15.09
CA LEU A 356 -3.61 -23.64 -14.97
C LEU A 356 -3.26 -23.98 -13.51
N ASN A 357 -3.63 -25.19 -13.09
CA ASN A 357 -3.40 -25.69 -11.73
C ASN A 357 -2.17 -26.62 -11.69
N GLY A 358 -1.42 -26.59 -10.58
CA GLY A 358 -0.27 -27.45 -10.34
C GLY A 358 1.08 -26.73 -10.30
N ARG A 359 2.11 -27.40 -9.77
CA ARG A 359 3.45 -26.81 -9.59
C ARG A 359 4.09 -26.32 -10.89
N LYS A 360 3.99 -27.12 -11.96
CA LYS A 360 4.56 -26.75 -13.26
C LYS A 360 3.91 -25.49 -13.85
N ALA A 361 2.58 -25.38 -13.74
CA ALA A 361 1.86 -24.18 -14.18
C ALA A 361 2.26 -22.93 -13.38
N LYS A 362 2.42 -23.06 -12.06
CA LYS A 362 2.86 -21.97 -11.19
C LYS A 362 4.27 -21.49 -11.55
N LEU A 363 5.20 -22.43 -11.85
CA LEU A 363 6.55 -22.10 -12.31
C LEU A 363 6.54 -21.42 -13.68
N PHE A 364 5.71 -21.89 -14.60
CA PHE A 364 5.58 -21.27 -15.92
C PHE A 364 5.02 -19.84 -15.84
N LEU A 365 4.04 -19.62 -14.98
CA LEU A 365 3.40 -18.31 -14.81
C LEU A 365 4.29 -17.27 -14.09
N ILE A 366 5.31 -17.69 -13.34
CA ILE A 366 6.20 -16.74 -12.67
C ILE A 366 7.26 -16.14 -13.59
N ILE A 367 7.70 -16.88 -14.61
CA ILE A 367 8.78 -16.47 -15.52
C ILE A 367 8.51 -15.11 -16.21
N PRO A 368 7.32 -14.88 -16.85
CA PRO A 368 7.05 -13.62 -17.55
C PRO A 368 6.95 -12.42 -16.62
N VAL A 369 6.89 -12.62 -15.32
CA VAL A 369 6.88 -11.56 -14.30
C VAL A 369 8.26 -11.40 -13.68
N ALA A 370 8.90 -12.52 -13.34
CA ALA A 370 10.18 -12.53 -12.66
C ALA A 370 11.32 -12.04 -13.56
N LEU A 371 11.33 -12.42 -14.84
CA LEU A 371 12.39 -12.00 -15.75
C LEU A 371 12.43 -10.46 -15.94
N PRO A 372 11.32 -9.75 -16.25
CA PRO A 372 11.34 -8.29 -16.27
C PRO A 372 11.72 -7.67 -14.92
N ALA A 373 11.25 -8.22 -13.80
CA ALA A 373 11.60 -7.73 -12.48
C ALA A 373 13.11 -7.84 -12.22
N PHE A 374 13.75 -8.95 -12.61
CA PHE A 374 15.20 -9.13 -12.48
C PHE A 374 15.96 -8.13 -13.37
N LEU A 375 15.55 -7.94 -14.62
CA LEU A 375 16.19 -6.98 -15.52
C LEU A 375 16.07 -5.56 -15.00
N LEU A 376 14.90 -5.17 -14.53
CA LEU A 376 14.65 -3.86 -13.96
C LEU A 376 15.40 -3.64 -12.63
N SER A 377 15.65 -4.68 -11.83
CA SER A 377 16.41 -4.56 -10.58
C SER A 377 17.88 -4.13 -10.76
N GLN A 378 18.39 -4.14 -12.00
CA GLN A 378 19.69 -3.59 -12.35
C GLN A 378 19.69 -2.05 -12.50
N ILE A 379 18.51 -1.42 -12.50
CA ILE A 379 18.34 0.03 -12.60
C ILE A 379 18.36 0.62 -11.19
N ASP A 380 18.81 1.87 -11.09
CA ASP A 380 18.85 2.61 -9.83
C ASP A 380 17.49 2.57 -9.09
N TYR A 381 17.56 2.31 -7.79
CA TYR A 381 16.38 2.17 -6.94
C TYR A 381 15.50 3.43 -6.93
N SER A 382 16.11 4.61 -6.86
CA SER A 382 15.37 5.88 -6.76
C SER A 382 14.57 6.19 -8.03
N PHE A 383 15.09 5.78 -9.18
CA PHE A 383 14.37 5.86 -10.45
C PHE A 383 13.15 4.93 -10.46
N LEU A 384 13.32 3.67 -10.09
CA LEU A 384 12.22 2.70 -10.01
C LEU A 384 11.14 3.16 -9.04
N TRP A 385 11.55 3.70 -7.89
CA TRP A 385 10.65 4.11 -6.82
C TRP A 385 9.65 5.20 -7.23
N ARG A 386 10.05 6.12 -8.10
CA ARG A 386 9.15 7.15 -8.64
C ARG A 386 8.00 6.56 -9.44
N TYR A 387 8.27 5.59 -10.31
CA TYR A 387 7.23 4.88 -11.08
C TYR A 387 6.34 4.01 -10.16
N VAL A 388 6.92 3.37 -9.16
CA VAL A 388 6.16 2.64 -8.14
C VAL A 388 5.20 3.57 -7.43
N GLY A 389 5.64 4.77 -7.01
CA GLY A 389 4.84 5.74 -6.27
C GLY A 389 3.55 6.11 -7.00
N TRP A 390 3.64 6.59 -8.24
CA TRP A 390 2.47 6.98 -9.02
C TRP A 390 1.56 5.81 -9.38
N THR A 391 2.13 4.71 -9.89
CA THR A 391 1.36 3.51 -10.28
C THR A 391 0.60 2.94 -9.09
N ASN A 392 1.21 2.98 -7.92
CA ASN A 392 0.63 2.59 -6.65
C ASN A 392 -0.61 3.42 -6.30
N GLN A 393 -0.51 4.75 -6.41
CA GLN A 393 -1.63 5.66 -6.13
C GLN A 393 -2.77 5.51 -7.15
N LEU A 394 -2.45 5.25 -8.42
CA LEU A 394 -3.46 4.97 -9.44
C LEU A 394 -4.27 3.72 -9.09
N VAL A 395 -3.59 2.63 -8.72
CA VAL A 395 -4.25 1.38 -8.30
C VAL A 395 -5.12 1.59 -7.07
N ALA A 396 -4.65 2.37 -6.08
CA ALA A 396 -5.43 2.71 -4.89
C ALA A 396 -6.71 3.48 -5.24
N THR A 397 -6.60 4.46 -6.13
CA THR A 397 -7.74 5.27 -6.58
C THR A 397 -8.81 4.41 -7.24
N VAL A 398 -8.42 3.50 -8.13
CA VAL A 398 -9.37 2.59 -8.80
C VAL A 398 -10.01 1.61 -7.81
N MET A 399 -9.28 1.16 -6.78
CA MET A 399 -9.86 0.30 -5.73
C MET A 399 -10.90 1.05 -4.90
N LEU A 400 -10.65 2.30 -4.53
CA LEU A 400 -11.63 3.14 -3.82
C LEU A 400 -12.91 3.35 -4.66
N TRP A 401 -12.79 3.61 -5.97
CA TRP A 401 -13.95 3.67 -6.87
C TRP A 401 -14.67 2.34 -6.99
N THR A 402 -13.94 1.22 -6.97
CA THR A 402 -14.51 -0.13 -6.96
C THR A 402 -15.34 -0.36 -5.69
N GLY A 403 -14.81 0.06 -4.53
CA GLY A 403 -15.53 0.02 -3.26
C GLY A 403 -16.76 0.94 -3.24
N ALA A 404 -16.66 2.13 -3.84
CA ALA A 404 -17.79 3.05 -3.97
C ALA A 404 -18.92 2.44 -4.81
N MET A 405 -18.60 1.83 -5.95
CA MET A 405 -19.58 1.15 -6.81
C MET A 405 -20.16 -0.12 -6.14
N TYR A 406 -19.33 -0.86 -5.38
CA TYR A 406 -19.81 -1.99 -4.58
C TYR A 406 -20.90 -1.56 -3.58
N LEU A 407 -20.65 -0.48 -2.83
CA LEU A 407 -21.62 0.05 -1.86
C LEU A 407 -22.85 0.64 -2.55
N LEU A 408 -22.67 1.38 -3.63
CA LEU A 408 -23.76 1.97 -4.41
C LEU A 408 -24.72 0.89 -4.88
N LYS A 409 -24.24 -0.20 -5.49
CA LYS A 409 -25.08 -1.33 -5.96
C LYS A 409 -25.76 -2.09 -4.83
N GLN A 410 -25.37 -1.90 -3.59
CA GLN A 410 -26.03 -2.47 -2.41
C GLN A 410 -26.92 -1.46 -1.67
N ALA A 411 -27.17 -0.28 -2.26
CA ALA A 411 -27.90 0.81 -1.63
C ALA A 411 -27.34 1.23 -0.25
N LYS A 412 -26.01 1.10 -0.08
CA LYS A 412 -25.29 1.45 1.14
C LYS A 412 -24.60 2.80 1.02
N PHE A 413 -24.11 3.33 2.15
CA PHE A 413 -23.44 4.62 2.26
C PHE A 413 -22.08 4.62 1.55
N HIS A 414 -22.05 4.93 0.26
CA HIS A 414 -20.86 4.88 -0.59
C HIS A 414 -19.83 5.99 -0.32
N TRP A 415 -20.21 7.06 0.39
CA TRP A 415 -19.35 8.23 0.63
C TRP A 415 -18.03 7.89 1.31
N ILE A 416 -18.00 6.84 2.14
CA ILE A 416 -16.76 6.39 2.80
C ILE A 416 -15.67 5.95 1.81
N CYS A 417 -16.04 5.54 0.60
CA CYS A 417 -15.12 5.21 -0.48
C CYS A 417 -15.05 6.32 -1.53
N SER A 418 -16.20 6.94 -1.90
CA SER A 418 -16.24 7.91 -3.00
C SER A 418 -15.58 9.24 -2.66
N VAL A 419 -15.59 9.70 -1.40
CA VAL A 419 -14.88 10.93 -0.98
C VAL A 419 -13.36 10.75 -1.12
N PRO A 420 -12.72 9.75 -0.50
CA PRO A 420 -11.29 9.54 -0.70
C PRO A 420 -10.94 9.19 -2.16
N ALA A 421 -11.80 8.47 -2.91
CA ALA A 421 -11.58 8.22 -4.33
C ALA A 421 -11.54 9.53 -5.14
N THR A 422 -12.43 10.46 -4.85
CA THR A 422 -12.47 11.80 -5.46
C THR A 422 -11.18 12.57 -5.19
N PHE A 423 -10.73 12.61 -3.93
CA PHE A 423 -9.47 13.26 -3.55
C PHE A 423 -8.29 12.63 -4.29
N MET A 424 -8.17 11.31 -4.26
CA MET A 424 -7.06 10.59 -4.89
C MET A 424 -7.07 10.70 -6.43
N THR A 425 -8.25 10.82 -7.05
CA THR A 425 -8.35 11.11 -8.49
C THR A 425 -7.67 12.44 -8.82
N GLY A 426 -7.90 13.48 -8.03
CA GLY A 426 -7.21 14.76 -8.19
C GLY A 426 -5.68 14.65 -8.02
N VAL A 427 -5.22 13.92 -6.99
CA VAL A 427 -3.79 13.68 -6.78
C VAL A 427 -3.16 13.01 -7.98
N VAL A 428 -3.70 11.87 -8.42
CA VAL A 428 -3.11 11.02 -9.46
C VAL A 428 -3.14 11.70 -10.83
N SER A 429 -4.23 12.38 -11.15
CA SER A 429 -4.39 13.07 -12.44
C SER A 429 -3.51 14.32 -12.53
N THR A 430 -3.32 15.08 -11.46
CA THR A 430 -2.38 16.21 -11.47
C THR A 430 -0.94 15.73 -11.52
N TYR A 431 -0.60 14.69 -10.75
CA TYR A 431 0.76 14.17 -10.67
C TYR A 431 1.30 13.69 -12.02
N ILE A 432 0.51 12.93 -12.80
CA ILE A 432 0.99 12.41 -14.09
C ILE A 432 1.39 13.51 -15.07
N PHE A 433 0.71 14.66 -15.02
CA PHE A 433 1.05 15.78 -15.88
C PHE A 433 2.25 16.57 -15.36
N TYR A 434 2.38 16.72 -14.03
CA TYR A 434 3.41 17.56 -13.43
C TYR A 434 4.75 16.85 -13.25
N ALA A 435 4.75 15.59 -12.82
CA ALA A 435 5.97 14.88 -12.46
C ALA A 435 6.88 14.61 -13.67
N PRO A 436 8.22 14.69 -13.50
CA PRO A 436 9.18 14.41 -14.58
C PRO A 436 9.08 13.01 -15.17
N GLU A 437 8.71 12.02 -14.37
CA GLU A 437 8.47 10.65 -14.80
C GLU A 437 7.15 10.46 -15.57
N GLY A 438 6.28 11.47 -15.57
CA GLY A 438 5.07 11.56 -16.37
C GLY A 438 5.28 12.44 -17.60
N PHE A 439 4.50 13.52 -17.71
CA PHE A 439 4.60 14.45 -18.85
C PHE A 439 5.54 15.64 -18.59
N GLY A 440 5.93 15.92 -17.32
CA GLY A 440 6.83 17.00 -16.94
C GLY A 440 6.34 18.40 -17.35
N LEU A 441 5.00 18.63 -17.34
CA LEU A 441 4.42 19.90 -17.76
C LEU A 441 4.54 20.95 -16.64
N ASP A 442 4.32 22.20 -17.02
CA ASP A 442 4.19 23.30 -16.05
C ASP A 442 3.11 23.02 -15.01
N TYR A 443 3.31 23.51 -13.77
CA TYR A 443 2.42 23.25 -12.65
C TYR A 443 0.99 23.73 -12.92
N SER A 444 0.81 24.93 -13.46
CA SER A 444 -0.50 25.50 -13.73
C SER A 444 -1.25 24.70 -14.79
N LEU A 445 -0.57 24.32 -15.87
CA LEU A 445 -1.15 23.48 -16.92
C LEU A 445 -1.51 22.10 -16.38
N SER A 446 -0.65 21.50 -15.55
CA SER A 446 -0.89 20.22 -14.92
C SER A 446 -2.11 20.24 -13.99
N MET A 447 -2.32 21.34 -13.26
CA MET A 447 -3.50 21.56 -12.44
C MET A 447 -4.78 21.64 -13.28
N ILE A 448 -4.74 22.34 -14.42
CA ILE A 448 -5.90 22.46 -15.33
C ILE A 448 -6.24 21.08 -15.91
N LEU A 449 -5.28 20.38 -16.49
CA LEU A 449 -5.50 19.06 -17.12
C LEU A 449 -5.93 18.01 -16.08
N GLY A 450 -5.30 18.01 -14.92
CA GLY A 450 -5.68 17.15 -13.80
C GLY A 450 -7.11 17.41 -13.33
N SER A 451 -7.51 18.69 -13.25
CA SER A 451 -8.88 19.08 -12.86
C SER A 451 -9.92 18.65 -13.90
N ILE A 452 -9.60 18.66 -15.19
CA ILE A 452 -10.50 18.16 -16.24
C ILE A 452 -10.77 16.66 -16.06
N ILE A 453 -9.72 15.85 -15.84
CA ILE A 453 -9.87 14.42 -15.57
C ILE A 453 -10.66 14.21 -14.26
N TRP A 454 -10.33 14.94 -13.23
CA TRP A 454 -11.02 14.89 -11.94
C TRP A 454 -12.52 15.14 -12.07
N LEU A 455 -12.92 16.22 -12.77
CA LEU A 455 -14.32 16.54 -13.02
C LEU A 455 -15.01 15.47 -13.88
N ALA A 456 -14.34 14.93 -14.89
CA ALA A 456 -14.88 13.87 -15.73
C ALA A 456 -15.20 12.60 -14.91
N VAL A 457 -14.30 12.18 -14.03
CA VAL A 457 -14.49 10.98 -13.19
C VAL A 457 -15.61 11.21 -12.17
N ILE A 458 -15.67 12.39 -11.53
CA ILE A 458 -16.77 12.72 -10.60
C ILE A 458 -18.12 12.74 -11.33
N SER A 459 -18.19 13.37 -12.52
CA SER A 459 -19.39 13.41 -13.33
C SER A 459 -19.85 12.01 -13.75
N TRP A 460 -18.90 11.14 -14.13
CA TRP A 460 -19.19 9.74 -14.38
C TRP A 460 -19.79 9.04 -13.15
N PHE A 461 -19.21 9.22 -11.99
CA PHE A 461 -19.72 8.57 -10.77
C PHE A 461 -21.10 9.14 -10.36
N ALA A 462 -21.29 10.46 -10.45
CA ALA A 462 -22.58 11.08 -10.21
C ALA A 462 -23.66 10.54 -11.15
N TRP A 463 -23.32 10.30 -12.41
CA TRP A 463 -24.19 9.63 -13.37
C TRP A 463 -24.55 8.20 -12.94
N GLN A 464 -23.60 7.41 -12.44
CA GLN A 464 -23.86 6.07 -11.89
C GLN A 464 -24.84 6.13 -10.72
N VAL A 465 -24.64 7.06 -9.80
CA VAL A 465 -25.54 7.28 -8.64
C VAL A 465 -26.96 7.63 -9.13
N TYR A 466 -27.07 8.49 -10.14
CA TYR A 466 -28.37 8.85 -10.72
C TYR A 466 -29.05 7.65 -11.36
N GLN A 467 -28.32 6.82 -12.11
CA GLN A 467 -28.87 5.61 -12.78
C GLN A 467 -29.36 4.59 -11.76
N GLU A 468 -28.60 4.29 -10.72
CA GLU A 468 -29.00 3.34 -9.65
C GLU A 468 -30.28 3.81 -8.94
N LYS A 469 -30.34 5.11 -8.56
CA LYS A 469 -31.57 5.68 -7.95
C LYS A 469 -32.78 5.59 -8.86
N ARG A 470 -32.61 5.76 -10.17
CA ARG A 470 -33.69 5.67 -11.15
C ARG A 470 -34.21 4.22 -11.29
N GLN A 471 -33.37 3.24 -11.09
CA GLN A 471 -33.76 1.82 -11.11
C GLN A 471 -34.47 1.40 -9.82
N GLU A 472 -34.13 1.97 -8.67
CA GLU A 472 -34.82 1.74 -7.39
C GLU A 472 -36.25 2.34 -7.36
N TYR A 473 -36.53 3.37 -8.18
CA TYR A 473 -37.86 4.00 -8.31
C TYR A 473 -38.43 3.81 -9.73
N PRO A 474 -38.76 2.58 -10.17
CA PRO A 474 -39.49 2.40 -11.42
C PRO A 474 -40.94 2.81 -11.18
N VAL A 475 -41.27 4.06 -11.56
CA VAL A 475 -42.64 4.45 -11.99
C VAL A 475 -43.79 4.25 -11.01
N VAL A 476 -43.79 5.03 -9.92
CA VAL A 476 -45.08 5.46 -9.30
C VAL A 476 -45.76 6.56 -10.15
N ALA A 477 -45.07 7.09 -11.16
CA ALA A 477 -45.56 8.22 -11.98
C ALA A 477 -46.47 7.84 -13.16
N ARG A 478 -46.86 6.57 -13.36
CA ARG A 478 -47.79 6.15 -14.44
C ARG A 478 -49.16 5.66 -13.99
N SER A 479 -49.48 5.65 -12.68
CA SER A 479 -50.82 5.23 -12.22
C SER A 479 -51.76 6.37 -11.90
N ASN A 480 -51.38 7.63 -11.99
CA ASN A 480 -52.26 8.82 -11.73
C ASN A 480 -52.60 9.61 -13.02
N ALA A 481 -52.43 9.00 -14.18
CA ALA A 481 -52.84 9.62 -15.46
C ALA A 481 -53.73 8.62 -16.23
N ASN A 482 -54.85 8.21 -15.64
CA ASN A 482 -56.03 7.72 -16.33
C ASN A 482 -57.30 8.04 -15.46
#